data_492f83c75583da70414b12315bf40253
#
_entry.id   492f83c75583da70414b12315bf40253
#
_cell.length_a   1.000
_cell.length_b   1.000
_cell.length_c   1.000
_cell.angle_alpha   90.00
_cell.angle_beta   90.00
_cell.angle_gamma   90.00
#
_symmetry.space_group_name_H-M   'P 1'
#
loop_
_entity.id
_entity.type
_entity.pdbx_description
1 polymer ?
#
loop_
_entity_poly.entity_id
_entity_poly.type
_entity_poly.pdbx_seq_one_letter_code
_entity_poly.pdbx_strand_id
1 'polypeptide(L)'
;MIRFTDRWTGTRYPRRGTPARSATDVRAALLAVNGPNVGFVVREASLNEDADLVAEFEYPALDVTLKTRMRLRPATHEVRVLEERWEPTADAARRQYGRGPADKVYRQWGMPGADGRRHKAETFRFGTQDMRYPLQRAVLGAGWTWRGVLFRL
;
A
#
# COMPACT_ATOMS: atom_id res chain seq x y z
N MET A 1 18.93 -13.16 4.00
CA MET A 1 19.85 -12.81 2.91
C MET A 1 19.17 -11.81 1.96
N ILE A 2 19.75 -10.64 1.78
CA ILE A 2 19.22 -9.62 0.87
C ILE A 2 19.58 -10.02 -0.56
N ARG A 3 18.55 -10.19 -1.39
CA ARG A 3 18.75 -10.51 -2.81
C ARG A 3 18.87 -9.23 -3.62
N PHE A 4 19.58 -9.30 -4.74
CA PHE A 4 19.74 -8.16 -5.66
C PHE A 4 18.37 -7.58 -6.12
N THR A 5 17.39 -8.45 -6.32
CA THR A 5 16.03 -8.08 -6.72
C THR A 5 15.23 -7.39 -5.61
N ASP A 6 15.61 -7.54 -4.35
CA ASP A 6 14.86 -7.01 -3.20
C ASP A 6 14.73 -5.48 -3.25
N ARG A 7 15.75 -4.83 -3.78
CA ARG A 7 15.78 -3.38 -3.93
C ARG A 7 14.71 -2.88 -4.93
N TRP A 8 14.49 -3.64 -5.99
CA TRP A 8 13.54 -3.29 -7.04
C TRP A 8 12.09 -3.61 -6.65
N THR A 9 11.90 -4.64 -5.86
CA THR A 9 10.56 -5.08 -5.43
C THR A 9 10.13 -4.45 -4.11
N GLY A 10 11.03 -3.74 -3.43
CA GLY A 10 10.75 -3.16 -2.11
C GLY A 10 10.64 -4.21 -1.01
N THR A 11 11.24 -5.38 -1.20
CA THR A 11 11.24 -6.46 -0.21
C THR A 11 11.98 -6.05 1.05
N ARG A 12 11.39 -6.34 2.21
CA ARG A 12 11.95 -6.06 3.53
C ARG A 12 11.90 -7.31 4.39
N TYR A 13 12.94 -7.49 5.19
CA TYR A 13 13.07 -8.63 6.12
C TYR A 13 12.81 -8.16 7.55
N PRO A 14 12.25 -9.03 8.42
CA PRO A 14 12.08 -8.71 9.82
C PRO A 14 13.43 -8.50 10.48
N ARG A 15 13.43 -7.77 11.60
CA ARG A 15 14.62 -7.59 12.42
C ARG A 15 15.12 -8.95 12.88
N ARG A 16 16.43 -9.16 12.80
CA ARG A 16 17.06 -10.42 13.23
C ARG A 16 16.66 -10.76 14.66
N GLY A 17 16.23 -12.01 14.87
CA GLY A 17 15.79 -12.47 16.18
C GLY A 17 14.31 -12.29 16.47
N THR A 18 13.54 -11.65 15.58
CA THR A 18 12.09 -11.55 15.73
C THR A 18 11.45 -12.91 15.42
N PRO A 19 10.79 -13.56 16.40
CA PRO A 19 10.14 -14.84 16.14
C PRO A 19 8.96 -14.69 15.20
N ALA A 20 8.81 -15.63 14.27
CA ALA A 20 7.68 -15.64 13.35
C ALA A 20 6.40 -16.04 14.07
N ARG A 21 5.38 -15.23 13.98
CA ARG A 21 4.05 -15.51 14.52
C ARG A 21 3.25 -16.39 13.54
N SER A 22 2.10 -16.87 13.98
CA SER A 22 1.21 -17.66 13.12
C SER A 22 0.62 -16.84 11.98
N ALA A 23 0.18 -17.51 10.91
CA ALA A 23 -0.54 -16.86 9.82
C ALA A 23 -1.81 -16.15 10.32
N THR A 24 -2.52 -16.74 11.27
CA THR A 24 -3.69 -16.13 11.91
C THR A 24 -3.33 -14.81 12.59
N ASP A 25 -2.21 -14.77 13.31
CA ASP A 25 -1.74 -13.55 13.96
C ASP A 25 -1.33 -12.48 12.95
N VAL A 26 -0.65 -12.86 11.88
CA VAL A 26 -0.27 -11.92 10.81
C VAL A 26 -1.51 -11.31 10.14
N ARG A 27 -2.49 -12.15 9.85
CA ARG A 27 -3.78 -11.70 9.28
C ARG A 27 -4.47 -10.70 10.21
N ALA A 28 -4.53 -11.04 11.50
CA ALA A 28 -5.14 -10.15 12.50
C ALA A 28 -4.36 -8.84 12.62
N ALA A 29 -3.03 -8.87 12.59
CA ALA A 29 -2.19 -7.67 12.65
C ALA A 29 -2.42 -6.75 11.43
N LEU A 30 -2.58 -7.31 10.24
CA LEU A 30 -2.87 -6.55 9.03
C LEU A 30 -4.26 -5.92 9.10
N LEU A 31 -5.27 -6.65 9.53
CA LEU A 31 -6.63 -6.10 9.70
C LEU A 31 -6.69 -5.05 10.81
N ALA A 32 -5.85 -5.16 11.82
CA ALA A 32 -5.76 -4.17 12.91
C ALA A 32 -5.14 -2.83 12.48
N VAL A 33 -4.56 -2.74 11.29
CA VAL A 33 -4.09 -1.47 10.72
C VAL A 33 -5.27 -0.51 10.48
N ASN A 34 -6.47 -1.04 10.23
CA ASN A 34 -7.66 -0.23 10.07
C ASN A 34 -7.88 0.68 11.28
N GLY A 35 -8.31 1.91 11.01
CA GLY A 35 -8.59 2.88 12.06
C GLY A 35 -9.06 4.21 11.47
N PRO A 36 -9.54 5.12 12.33
CA PRO A 36 -10.10 6.40 11.86
C PRO A 36 -9.06 7.34 11.28
N ASN A 37 -7.77 7.14 11.60
CA ASN A 37 -6.69 8.02 11.18
C ASN A 37 -5.87 7.47 10.00
N VAL A 38 -6.21 6.28 9.49
CA VAL A 38 -5.63 5.75 8.27
C VAL A 38 -6.55 6.07 7.09
N GLY A 39 -6.02 6.57 6.01
CA GLY A 39 -6.82 6.98 4.86
C GLY A 39 -7.24 5.85 3.93
N PHE A 40 -7.03 4.60 4.32
CA PHE A 40 -7.30 3.42 3.50
C PHE A 40 -7.96 2.31 4.33
N VAL A 41 -8.44 1.28 3.66
CA VAL A 41 -9.12 0.14 4.30
C VAL A 41 -8.38 -1.15 3.96
N VAL A 42 -8.11 -1.97 4.97
CA VAL A 42 -7.63 -3.36 4.82
C VAL A 42 -8.84 -4.28 4.98
N ARG A 43 -9.04 -5.15 4.01
CA ARG A 43 -10.17 -6.07 3.98
C ARG A 43 -9.76 -7.44 3.45
N GLU A 44 -10.60 -8.43 3.64
CA GLU A 44 -10.44 -9.71 2.97
C GLU A 44 -10.62 -9.52 1.46
N ALA A 45 -9.81 -10.24 0.68
CA ALA A 45 -9.92 -10.21 -0.77
C ALA A 45 -11.19 -10.91 -1.23
N SER A 46 -11.76 -10.42 -2.33
CA SER A 46 -12.82 -11.14 -3.04
C SER A 46 -12.20 -12.27 -3.88
N LEU A 47 -13.04 -13.23 -4.31
CA LEU A 47 -12.57 -14.42 -5.05
C LEU A 47 -11.81 -14.09 -6.34
N ASN A 48 -12.14 -12.97 -6.98
CA ASN A 48 -11.53 -12.55 -8.24
C ASN A 48 -10.25 -11.70 -8.06
N GLU A 49 -9.85 -11.39 -6.82
CA GLU A 49 -8.68 -10.55 -6.57
C GLU A 49 -7.38 -11.35 -6.44
N ASP A 50 -7.45 -12.67 -6.39
CA ASP A 50 -6.30 -13.57 -6.29
C ASP A 50 -5.34 -13.16 -5.17
N ALA A 51 -5.87 -13.00 -3.96
CA ALA A 51 -5.14 -12.60 -2.77
C ALA A 51 -5.89 -13.07 -1.52
N ASP A 52 -5.25 -12.95 -0.36
CA ASP A 52 -5.90 -13.20 0.94
C ASP A 52 -6.48 -11.91 1.52
N LEU A 53 -5.72 -10.83 1.45
CA LEU A 53 -6.11 -9.51 1.92
C LEU A 53 -5.82 -8.44 0.87
N VAL A 54 -6.59 -7.36 0.92
CA VAL A 54 -6.39 -6.19 0.08
C VAL A 54 -6.45 -4.94 0.94
N ALA A 55 -5.46 -4.07 0.79
CA ALA A 55 -5.54 -2.70 1.28
C ALA A 55 -5.93 -1.80 0.10
N GLU A 56 -6.92 -0.96 0.29
CA GLU A 56 -7.48 -0.14 -0.79
C GLU A 56 -7.64 1.30 -0.36
N PHE A 57 -7.21 2.20 -1.24
CA PHE A 57 -7.39 3.63 -1.13
C PHE A 57 -8.04 4.13 -2.41
N GLU A 58 -9.12 4.90 -2.27
CA GLU A 58 -9.79 5.54 -3.38
C GLU A 58 -9.93 7.03 -3.10
N TYR A 59 -9.59 7.85 -4.08
CA TYR A 59 -9.82 9.28 -4.04
C TYR A 59 -10.44 9.74 -5.35
N PRO A 60 -11.79 9.72 -5.45
CA PRO A 60 -12.49 10.01 -6.70
C PRO A 60 -12.22 11.39 -7.27
N ALA A 61 -12.02 12.40 -6.41
CA ALA A 61 -11.74 13.78 -6.87
C ALA A 61 -10.45 13.88 -7.69
N LEU A 62 -9.47 13.01 -7.44
CA LEU A 62 -8.23 12.95 -8.20
C LEU A 62 -8.19 11.76 -9.17
N ASP A 63 -9.26 10.97 -9.23
CA ASP A 63 -9.35 9.75 -10.02
C ASP A 63 -8.19 8.77 -9.75
N VAL A 64 -7.87 8.59 -8.47
CA VAL A 64 -6.79 7.71 -8.00
C VAL A 64 -7.38 6.53 -7.25
N THR A 65 -6.91 5.34 -7.57
CA THR A 65 -7.15 4.12 -6.82
C THR A 65 -5.81 3.44 -6.57
N LEU A 66 -5.54 3.08 -5.32
CA LEU A 66 -4.39 2.29 -4.93
C LEU A 66 -4.88 0.98 -4.33
N LYS A 67 -4.28 -0.13 -4.73
CA LYS A 67 -4.51 -1.44 -4.14
C LYS A 67 -3.20 -2.09 -3.79
N THR A 68 -3.13 -2.65 -2.59
CA THR A 68 -2.05 -3.53 -2.18
C THR A 68 -2.65 -4.91 -1.95
N ARG A 69 -2.39 -5.83 -2.87
CA ARG A 69 -2.83 -7.22 -2.73
C ARG A 69 -1.79 -8.01 -1.96
N MET A 70 -2.23 -8.77 -0.98
CA MET A 70 -1.36 -9.51 -0.06
C MET A 70 -1.77 -10.97 0.02
N ARG A 71 -0.77 -11.84 -0.11
CA ARG A 71 -0.95 -13.28 0.07
C ARG A 71 -0.01 -13.79 1.13
N LEU A 72 -0.56 -14.48 2.12
CA LEU A 72 0.21 -15.08 3.20
C LEU A 72 0.80 -16.42 2.76
N ARG A 73 2.10 -16.60 2.98
CA ARG A 73 2.83 -17.84 2.70
C ARG A 73 3.42 -18.37 4.00
N PRO A 74 2.63 -19.19 4.75
CA PRO A 74 3.10 -19.67 6.06
C PRO A 74 4.36 -20.53 6.00
N ALA A 75 4.53 -21.31 4.93
CA ALA A 75 5.68 -22.19 4.78
C ALA A 75 7.02 -21.45 4.76
N THR A 76 7.04 -20.21 4.28
CA THR A 76 8.23 -19.38 4.17
C THR A 76 8.20 -18.16 5.09
N HIS A 77 7.16 -18.01 5.91
CA HIS A 77 6.91 -16.85 6.76
C HIS A 77 7.06 -15.55 5.97
N GLU A 78 6.35 -15.46 4.86
CA GLU A 78 6.34 -14.24 4.05
C GLU A 78 4.92 -13.83 3.66
N VAL A 79 4.73 -12.53 3.54
CA VAL A 79 3.56 -11.95 2.87
C VAL A 79 4.03 -11.47 1.52
N ARG A 80 3.48 -12.03 0.45
CA ARG A 80 3.72 -11.57 -0.91
C ARG A 80 2.81 -10.39 -1.20
N VAL A 81 3.39 -9.33 -1.73
CA VAL A 81 2.74 -8.04 -1.87
C VAL A 81 2.87 -7.54 -3.30
N LEU A 82 1.72 -7.25 -3.91
CA LEU A 82 1.65 -6.58 -5.20
C LEU A 82 0.96 -5.23 -5.03
N GLU A 83 1.70 -4.15 -5.22
CA GLU A 83 1.17 -2.79 -5.21
C GLU A 83 0.71 -2.41 -6.61
N GLU A 84 -0.50 -1.91 -6.71
CA GLU A 84 -1.12 -1.50 -7.97
C GLU A 84 -1.66 -0.08 -7.86
N ARG A 85 -1.55 0.67 -8.94
CA ARG A 85 -2.03 2.04 -9.04
C ARG A 85 -2.84 2.24 -10.30
N TRP A 86 -3.96 2.93 -10.15
CA TRP A 86 -4.72 3.49 -11.27
C TRP A 86 -4.77 5.00 -11.04
N GLU A 87 -4.25 5.76 -11.97
CA GLU A 87 -4.11 7.20 -11.84
C GLU A 87 -4.29 7.88 -13.20
N PRO A 88 -4.67 9.19 -13.24
CA PRO A 88 -4.74 9.90 -14.49
C PRO A 88 -3.36 10.01 -15.15
N THR A 89 -3.35 10.05 -16.48
CA THR A 89 -2.15 10.44 -17.23
C THR A 89 -1.83 11.91 -17.01
N ALA A 90 -0.63 12.34 -17.39
CA ALA A 90 -0.17 13.72 -17.18
C ALA A 90 -1.11 14.78 -17.80
N ASP A 91 -1.77 14.44 -18.91
CA ASP A 91 -2.75 15.30 -19.59
C ASP A 91 -4.20 15.06 -19.13
N ALA A 92 -4.41 14.18 -18.15
CA ALA A 92 -5.70 13.76 -17.61
C ALA A 92 -6.67 13.17 -18.65
N ALA A 93 -6.20 12.86 -19.87
CA ALA A 93 -7.03 12.35 -20.95
C ALA A 93 -7.38 10.86 -20.76
N ARG A 94 -6.55 10.12 -20.03
CA ARG A 94 -6.72 8.70 -19.77
C ARG A 94 -6.31 8.34 -18.36
N ARG A 95 -6.72 7.13 -17.95
CA ARG A 95 -6.28 6.52 -16.72
C ARG A 95 -5.18 5.51 -17.03
N GLN A 96 -4.09 5.55 -16.29
CA GLN A 96 -2.99 4.61 -16.46
C GLN A 96 -2.88 3.68 -15.26
N TYR A 97 -2.39 2.47 -15.53
CA TYR A 97 -2.16 1.43 -14.54
C TYR A 97 -0.66 1.26 -14.32
N GLY A 98 -0.26 1.14 -13.05
CA GLY A 98 1.12 0.86 -12.68
C GLY A 98 1.22 -0.21 -11.61
N ARG A 99 2.32 -0.94 -11.60
CA ARG A 99 2.65 -1.99 -10.63
C ARG A 99 3.97 -1.71 -9.93
N GLY A 100 4.11 -2.29 -8.75
CA GLY A 100 5.33 -2.27 -7.97
C GLY A 100 5.43 -1.08 -7.03
N PRO A 101 6.44 -1.09 -6.15
CA PRO A 101 6.64 -0.04 -5.19
C PRO A 101 7.06 1.25 -5.90
N ALA A 102 6.37 2.32 -5.58
CA ALA A 102 6.70 3.66 -6.02
C ALA A 102 6.41 4.62 -4.88
N ASP A 103 7.21 5.67 -4.80
CA ASP A 103 7.01 6.72 -3.81
C ASP A 103 6.31 7.88 -4.50
N LYS A 104 4.98 7.86 -4.45
CA LYS A 104 4.12 8.88 -5.03
C LYS A 104 3.29 9.55 -3.96
N VAL A 105 3.08 10.84 -4.10
CA VAL A 105 2.24 11.65 -3.22
C VAL A 105 1.14 12.28 -4.06
N TYR A 106 -0.10 12.10 -3.64
CA TYR A 106 -1.28 12.70 -4.27
C TYR A 106 -1.73 13.86 -3.41
N ARG A 107 -1.88 15.03 -4.03
CA ARG A 107 -2.22 16.28 -3.35
C ARG A 107 -3.38 16.95 -4.01
N GLN A 108 -4.24 17.56 -3.21
CA GLN A 108 -5.27 18.47 -3.68
C GLN A 108 -5.04 19.84 -3.03
N TRP A 109 -5.09 20.88 -3.86
CA TRP A 109 -4.88 22.25 -3.43
C TRP A 109 -6.22 22.95 -3.24
N GLY A 110 -6.26 23.87 -2.28
CA GLY A 110 -7.46 24.66 -2.03
C GLY A 110 -7.79 25.61 -3.16
N MET A 111 -9.08 26.01 -3.22
CA MET A 111 -9.58 27.01 -4.16
C MET A 111 -9.00 28.38 -3.87
N PRO A 112 -8.95 29.32 -4.85
CA PRO A 112 -8.56 30.70 -4.61
C PRO A 112 -9.42 31.30 -3.49
N GLY A 113 -8.77 32.07 -2.59
CA GLY A 113 -9.50 32.77 -1.53
C GLY A 113 -10.43 33.85 -2.08
N ALA A 114 -11.30 34.39 -1.20
CA ALA A 114 -12.28 35.44 -1.55
C ALA A 114 -11.63 36.72 -2.05
N ASP A 115 -10.34 36.93 -1.78
CA ASP A 115 -9.55 38.08 -2.26
C ASP A 115 -8.99 37.91 -3.68
N GLY A 116 -9.33 36.82 -4.37
CA GLY A 116 -8.82 36.47 -5.70
C GLY A 116 -7.38 35.97 -5.73
N ARG A 117 -6.71 35.90 -4.59
CA ARG A 117 -5.36 35.35 -4.48
C ARG A 117 -5.43 33.82 -4.33
N ARG A 118 -4.56 33.13 -5.07
CA ARG A 118 -4.39 31.69 -4.87
C ARG A 118 -3.69 31.46 -3.56
N HIS A 119 -4.43 31.07 -2.54
CA HIS A 119 -3.85 30.48 -1.35
C HIS A 119 -3.46 29.04 -1.68
N LYS A 120 -2.15 28.77 -1.73
CA LYS A 120 -1.63 27.42 -1.92
C LYS A 120 -1.77 26.62 -0.60
N ALA A 121 -3.02 26.47 -0.16
CA ALA A 121 -3.30 25.60 0.98
C ALA A 121 -3.58 24.19 0.47
N GLU A 122 -2.78 23.25 0.92
CA GLU A 122 -2.97 21.84 0.66
C GLU A 122 -4.20 21.35 1.43
N THR A 123 -5.27 20.96 0.72
CA THR A 123 -6.51 20.49 1.34
C THR A 123 -6.52 18.98 1.54
N PHE A 124 -5.67 18.27 0.81
CA PHE A 124 -5.55 16.81 0.92
C PHE A 124 -4.15 16.37 0.49
N ARG A 125 -3.65 15.36 1.18
CA ARG A 125 -2.39 14.71 0.86
C ARG A 125 -2.45 13.23 1.25
N PHE A 126 -2.06 12.35 0.33
CA PHE A 126 -1.87 10.94 0.61
C PHE A 126 -0.71 10.40 -0.22
N GLY A 127 0.22 9.73 0.42
CA GLY A 127 1.36 9.10 -0.24
C GLY A 127 1.23 7.58 -0.25
N THR A 128 1.84 6.93 -1.23
CA THR A 128 1.90 5.47 -1.28
C THR A 128 2.55 4.88 -0.02
N GLN A 129 3.48 5.63 0.58
CA GLN A 129 4.12 5.23 1.84
C GLN A 129 3.16 5.26 3.04
N ASP A 130 2.15 6.12 3.01
CA ASP A 130 1.15 6.20 4.10
C ASP A 130 0.32 4.92 4.19
N MET A 131 0.22 4.17 3.10
CA MET A 131 -0.40 2.85 3.07
C MET A 131 0.62 1.74 3.30
N ARG A 132 1.78 1.82 2.64
CA ARG A 132 2.80 0.78 2.71
C ARG A 132 3.40 0.59 4.09
N TYR A 133 3.81 1.65 4.76
CA TYR A 133 4.55 1.55 6.01
C TYR A 133 3.75 0.92 7.16
N PRO A 134 2.49 1.27 7.39
CA PRO A 134 1.72 0.57 8.43
C PRO A 134 1.57 -0.92 8.16
N LEU A 135 1.36 -1.31 6.90
CA LEU A 135 1.26 -2.71 6.50
C LEU A 135 2.60 -3.44 6.69
N GLN A 136 3.70 -2.83 6.24
CA GLN A 136 5.03 -3.37 6.43
C GLN A 136 5.35 -3.59 7.91
N ARG A 137 5.07 -2.60 8.75
CA ARG A 137 5.32 -2.70 10.20
C ARG A 137 4.55 -3.88 10.81
N ALA A 138 3.31 -4.10 10.38
CA ALA A 138 2.52 -5.22 10.86
C ALA A 138 3.15 -6.57 10.50
N VAL A 139 3.61 -6.70 9.26
CA VAL A 139 4.25 -7.93 8.76
C VAL A 139 5.60 -8.16 9.43
N LEU A 140 6.47 -7.16 9.42
CA LEU A 140 7.83 -7.26 9.98
C LEU A 140 7.80 -7.45 11.49
N GLY A 141 6.89 -6.76 12.19
CA GLY A 141 6.70 -6.92 13.63
C GLY A 141 6.22 -8.32 14.04
N ALA A 142 5.55 -9.01 13.13
CA ALA A 142 5.14 -10.42 13.33
C ALA A 142 6.23 -11.42 12.94
N GLY A 143 7.43 -10.96 12.61
CA GLY A 143 8.55 -11.81 12.23
C GLY A 143 8.47 -12.41 10.85
N TRP A 144 7.66 -11.85 9.97
CA TRP A 144 7.50 -12.28 8.59
C TRP A 144 8.19 -11.32 7.62
N THR A 145 8.55 -11.83 6.45
CA THR A 145 9.13 -11.04 5.37
C THR A 145 8.03 -10.36 4.57
N TRP A 146 8.24 -9.07 4.26
CA TRP A 146 7.47 -8.31 3.28
C TRP A 146 8.10 -8.54 1.91
N ARG A 147 7.49 -9.43 1.11
CA ARG A 147 8.03 -9.84 -0.20
C ARG A 147 7.30 -9.10 -1.31
N GLY A 148 7.94 -8.08 -1.87
CA GLY A 148 7.41 -7.39 -3.03
C GLY A 148 7.47 -8.27 -4.28
N VAL A 149 6.38 -8.27 -5.06
CA VAL A 149 6.30 -8.95 -6.35
C VAL A 149 5.77 -7.98 -7.40
N LEU A 150 6.03 -8.25 -8.68
CA LEU A 150 5.61 -7.38 -9.78
C LEU A 150 4.52 -8.01 -10.65
N PHE A 151 4.31 -9.31 -10.56
CA PHE A 151 3.41 -10.02 -11.47
C PHE A 151 2.42 -10.94 -10.74
N ARG A 152 2.88 -11.87 -9.96
CA ARG A 152 2.04 -12.87 -9.29
C ARG A 152 2.30 -12.93 -7.79
N LEU A 153 1.22 -13.09 -7.05
CA LEU A 153 1.26 -13.34 -5.61
C LEU A 153 1.56 -14.79 -5.27
#